data_3d3472e1622e50c5ad02504da755f9a5
#
_entry.id   3d3472e1622e50c5ad02504da755f9a5
#
_cell.length_a   1.000
_cell.length_b   1.000
_cell.length_c   1.000
_cell.angle_alpha   90.00
_cell.angle_beta   90.00
_cell.angle_gamma   90.00
#
_symmetry.space_group_name_H-M   'P 1'
#
loop_
_entity.id
_entity.type
_entity.pdbx_description
1 polymer ?
#
loop_
_entity_poly.entity_id
_entity_poly.type
_entity_poly.pdbx_seq_one_letter_code
_entity_poly.pdbx_strand_id
1 'polypeptide(L)'
;MPELEIKDGNGGLIIRNLGKSYKKRPVLRDVSLELHRGEVVALLGPNGAGKTTCFYAIAGLVNPDAGSVTVDNIDISYLPMYRRAKMGIGYLPQEASIFRGLSVEKNILSILELSVEGRRKQHQMLDELLAEFSITHLRQASALALSGGERRRVEIARCLASQPNYVLFDEPFAGVDPIAVNEIRELVSHLKDRGIGVLITDHNVRETLEIVDRAYILHDGTVLMSGTPEEVVQDQNVRRVYLGEQFRI
;
A
#
# COMPACT_ATOMS: atom_id res chain seq x y z
N MET A 1 20.65 19.35 4.42
CA MET A 1 19.63 18.30 4.50
C MET A 1 18.73 18.71 5.65
N PRO A 2 17.38 18.71 5.52
CA PRO A 2 16.57 18.90 6.71
C PRO A 2 16.88 17.75 7.68
N GLU A 3 17.17 18.07 8.92
CA GLU A 3 17.30 17.10 10.00
C GLU A 3 15.99 16.34 10.11
N LEU A 4 16.08 15.01 10.20
CA LEU A 4 14.90 14.15 10.41
C LEU A 4 14.50 14.29 11.87
N GLU A 5 13.33 14.88 12.13
CA GLU A 5 12.77 14.95 13.48
C GLU A 5 12.28 13.57 13.90
N ILE A 6 12.80 13.07 15.03
CA ILE A 6 12.31 11.84 15.68
C ILE A 6 11.23 12.27 16.66
N LYS A 7 10.02 11.71 16.48
CA LYS A 7 8.90 11.93 17.42
C LYS A 7 8.75 10.71 18.34
N ASP A 8 8.64 10.95 19.63
CA ASP A 8 8.39 9.89 20.61
C ASP A 8 7.04 9.22 20.36
N GLY A 9 7.04 7.87 20.29
CA GLY A 9 5.83 7.07 20.08
C GLY A 9 6.14 5.60 19.75
N ASN A 10 5.12 4.75 19.78
CA ASN A 10 5.25 3.39 19.25
C ASN A 10 5.51 3.46 17.74
N GLY A 11 6.48 2.67 17.23
CA GLY A 11 6.80 2.59 15.80
C GLY A 11 5.56 2.26 14.96
N GLY A 12 5.54 2.78 13.71
CA GLY A 12 4.41 2.61 12.80
C GLY A 12 4.44 3.62 11.66
N LEU A 13 3.59 3.42 10.67
CA LEU A 13 3.23 4.46 9.69
C LEU A 13 2.02 5.22 10.26
N ILE A 14 2.27 6.44 10.75
CA ILE A 14 1.27 7.21 11.47
C ILE A 14 0.99 8.51 10.73
N ILE A 15 -0.29 8.75 10.49
CA ILE A 15 -0.82 9.94 9.85
C ILE A 15 -1.62 10.72 10.88
N ARG A 16 -1.35 12.02 11.03
CA ARG A 16 -2.02 12.89 11.99
C ARG A 16 -2.54 14.15 11.33
N ASN A 17 -3.84 14.41 11.49
CA ASN A 17 -4.55 15.63 11.07
C ASN A 17 -4.26 16.05 9.62
N LEU A 18 -4.17 15.06 8.70
CA LEU A 18 -3.80 15.30 7.32
C LEU A 18 -4.85 16.13 6.60
N GLY A 19 -4.41 17.28 6.07
CA GLY A 19 -5.24 18.20 5.30
C GLY A 19 -4.70 18.43 3.90
N LYS A 20 -5.59 18.52 2.89
CA LYS A 20 -5.26 18.84 1.50
C LYS A 20 -6.39 19.53 0.78
N SER A 21 -6.06 20.61 0.08
CA SER A 21 -6.99 21.37 -0.75
C SER A 21 -6.48 21.49 -2.18
N TYR A 22 -7.40 21.47 -3.15
CA TYR A 22 -7.12 21.79 -4.55
C TYR A 22 -7.96 22.99 -4.97
N LYS A 23 -7.32 24.06 -5.45
CA LYS A 23 -8.01 25.30 -5.88
C LYS A 23 -9.01 25.82 -4.83
N LYS A 24 -8.58 25.86 -3.56
CA LYS A 24 -9.38 26.26 -2.37
C LYS A 24 -10.53 25.30 -2.00
N ARG A 25 -10.69 24.18 -2.68
CA ARG A 25 -11.66 23.14 -2.30
C ARG A 25 -10.95 22.12 -1.40
N PRO A 26 -11.35 21.99 -0.13
CA PRO A 26 -10.78 20.99 0.76
C PRO A 26 -11.22 19.59 0.30
N VAL A 27 -10.23 18.69 0.16
CA VAL A 27 -10.44 17.28 -0.18
C VAL A 27 -10.13 16.39 1.02
N LEU A 28 -9.07 16.73 1.77
CA LEU A 28 -8.81 16.19 3.11
C LEU A 28 -8.91 17.34 4.09
N ARG A 29 -9.62 17.14 5.18
CA ARG A 29 -9.86 18.18 6.20
C ARG A 29 -9.10 17.86 7.49
N ASP A 30 -9.23 16.63 7.96
CA ASP A 30 -8.61 16.13 9.18
C ASP A 30 -8.62 14.60 9.15
N VAL A 31 -7.59 14.01 8.51
CA VAL A 31 -7.49 12.55 8.40
C VAL A 31 -6.34 12.07 9.28
N SER A 32 -6.68 11.21 10.24
CA SER A 32 -5.71 10.53 11.10
C SER A 32 -5.91 9.03 10.99
N LEU A 33 -4.82 8.30 10.74
CA LEU A 33 -4.81 6.83 10.71
C LEU A 33 -3.43 6.30 11.10
N GLU A 34 -3.40 5.05 11.50
CA GLU A 34 -2.20 4.34 11.93
C GLU A 34 -2.15 2.98 11.26
N LEU A 35 -0.94 2.53 10.93
CA LEU A 35 -0.64 1.20 10.42
C LEU A 35 0.59 0.66 11.13
N HIS A 36 0.48 -0.52 11.72
CA HIS A 36 1.58 -1.19 12.38
C HIS A 36 2.20 -2.29 11.52
N ARG A 37 3.42 -2.72 11.86
CA ARG A 37 4.07 -3.84 11.18
C ARG A 37 3.27 -5.13 11.42
N GLY A 38 3.11 -5.94 10.36
CA GLY A 38 2.32 -7.16 10.42
C GLY A 38 0.81 -6.93 10.55
N GLU A 39 0.33 -5.72 10.27
CA GLU A 39 -1.08 -5.37 10.24
C GLU A 39 -1.52 -5.08 8.80
N VAL A 40 -2.75 -5.47 8.45
CA VAL A 40 -3.40 -5.10 7.19
C VAL A 40 -4.54 -4.14 7.48
N VAL A 41 -4.45 -2.94 6.95
CA VAL A 41 -5.42 -1.87 7.17
C VAL A 41 -6.03 -1.42 5.85
N ALA A 42 -7.34 -1.21 5.81
CA ALA A 42 -8.01 -0.61 4.67
C ALA A 42 -8.33 0.88 4.87
N LEU A 43 -8.23 1.66 3.81
CA LEU A 43 -8.79 3.00 3.70
C LEU A 43 -9.93 2.98 2.68
N LEU A 44 -11.15 2.93 3.15
CA LEU A 44 -12.38 2.77 2.37
C LEU A 44 -13.25 4.03 2.43
N GLY A 45 -14.30 4.09 1.61
CA GLY A 45 -15.26 5.18 1.59
C GLY A 45 -15.82 5.44 0.19
N PRO A 46 -16.86 6.27 0.06
CA PRO A 46 -17.48 6.57 -1.23
C PRO A 46 -16.55 7.31 -2.20
N ASN A 47 -16.96 7.40 -3.45
CA ASN A 47 -16.25 8.19 -4.45
C ASN A 47 -16.20 9.67 -4.04
N GLY A 48 -15.02 10.29 -4.18
CA GLY A 48 -14.81 11.66 -3.78
C GLY A 48 -14.54 11.88 -2.29
N ALA A 49 -14.52 10.83 -1.45
CA ALA A 49 -14.22 10.95 -0.02
C ALA A 49 -12.78 11.41 0.28
N GLY A 50 -11.87 11.34 -0.69
CA GLY A 50 -10.48 11.76 -0.52
C GLY A 50 -9.47 10.61 -0.42
N LYS A 51 -9.89 9.35 -0.57
CA LYS A 51 -9.03 8.14 -0.43
C LYS A 51 -7.73 8.25 -1.23
N THR A 52 -7.83 8.44 -2.54
CA THR A 52 -6.66 8.55 -3.44
C THR A 52 -5.74 9.71 -3.05
N THR A 53 -6.32 10.86 -2.64
CA THR A 53 -5.51 12.01 -2.18
C THR A 53 -4.76 11.69 -0.90
N CYS A 54 -5.41 11.04 0.07
CA CYS A 54 -4.80 10.57 1.31
C CYS A 54 -3.67 9.58 1.00
N PHE A 55 -3.94 8.59 0.18
CA PHE A 55 -2.99 7.57 -0.23
C PHE A 55 -1.76 8.17 -0.92
N TYR A 56 -1.98 9.11 -1.84
CA TYR A 56 -0.90 9.82 -2.54
C TYR A 56 -0.10 10.74 -1.61
N ALA A 57 -0.75 11.33 -0.61
CA ALA A 57 -0.04 12.11 0.41
C ALA A 57 0.85 11.21 1.27
N ILE A 58 0.40 9.99 1.61
CA ILE A 58 1.20 8.99 2.33
C ILE A 58 2.35 8.48 1.45
N ALA A 59 2.11 8.22 0.17
CA ALA A 59 3.13 7.76 -0.77
C ALA A 59 4.19 8.84 -1.11
N GLY A 60 3.89 10.13 -0.86
CA GLY A 60 4.77 11.24 -1.22
C GLY A 60 4.66 11.68 -2.69
N LEU A 61 3.54 11.35 -3.33
CA LEU A 61 3.15 11.82 -4.67
C LEU A 61 2.50 13.20 -4.62
N VAL A 62 1.88 13.54 -3.47
CA VAL A 62 1.24 14.82 -3.21
C VAL A 62 1.70 15.32 -1.84
N ASN A 63 2.10 16.57 -1.73
CA ASN A 63 2.42 17.18 -0.44
C ASN A 63 1.12 17.57 0.30
N PRO A 64 0.98 17.22 1.58
CA PRO A 64 -0.12 17.72 2.40
C PRO A 64 -0.01 19.23 2.61
N ASP A 65 -1.13 19.89 2.87
CA ASP A 65 -1.18 21.31 3.23
C ASP A 65 -1.14 21.49 4.77
N ALA A 66 -1.54 20.44 5.51
CA ALA A 66 -1.51 20.39 6.97
C ALA A 66 -1.34 18.94 7.45
N GLY A 67 -0.99 18.80 8.73
CA GLY A 67 -0.79 17.51 9.37
C GLY A 67 0.60 16.92 9.14
N SER A 68 0.78 15.66 9.52
CA SER A 68 2.05 14.97 9.41
C SER A 68 1.88 13.50 9.00
N VAL A 69 2.92 12.98 8.34
CA VAL A 69 3.13 11.56 8.05
C VAL A 69 4.45 11.16 8.67
N THR A 70 4.44 10.19 9.59
CA THR A 70 5.63 9.66 10.22
C THR A 70 5.77 8.17 9.94
N VAL A 71 7.00 7.70 9.79
CA VAL A 71 7.35 6.28 9.71
C VAL A 71 8.36 5.97 10.80
N ASP A 72 8.01 5.03 11.68
CA ASP A 72 8.85 4.63 12.82
C ASP A 72 9.42 5.86 13.58
N ASN A 73 8.54 6.81 13.91
CA ASN A 73 8.80 8.08 14.60
C ASN A 73 9.61 9.14 13.81
N ILE A 74 9.90 8.90 12.54
CA ILE A 74 10.61 9.85 11.68
C ILE A 74 9.58 10.60 10.82
N ASP A 75 9.59 11.93 10.85
CA ASP A 75 8.72 12.74 10.01
C ASP A 75 9.16 12.68 8.54
N ILE A 76 8.23 12.26 7.69
CA ILE A 76 8.43 12.12 6.25
C ILE A 76 7.46 12.98 5.44
N SER A 77 6.71 13.88 6.09
CA SER A 77 5.57 14.63 5.52
C SER A 77 5.88 15.30 4.19
N TYR A 78 7.07 15.86 4.05
CA TYR A 78 7.51 16.59 2.85
C TYR A 78 8.63 15.86 2.07
N LEU A 79 8.93 14.61 2.44
CA LEU A 79 9.89 13.83 1.69
C LEU A 79 9.26 13.31 0.38
N PRO A 80 9.96 13.43 -0.75
CA PRO A 80 9.51 12.86 -2.02
C PRO A 80 9.50 11.33 -1.97
N MET A 81 8.70 10.69 -2.81
CA MET A 81 8.46 9.25 -2.85
C MET A 81 9.75 8.41 -2.79
N TYR A 82 10.81 8.77 -3.54
CA TYR A 82 12.06 8.00 -3.53
C TYR A 82 12.79 8.00 -2.18
N ARG A 83 12.63 9.07 -1.38
CA ARG A 83 13.16 9.12 -0.01
C ARG A 83 12.31 8.29 0.94
N ARG A 84 10.99 8.33 0.79
CA ARG A 84 10.08 7.49 1.57
C ARG A 84 10.31 5.99 1.29
N ALA A 85 10.64 5.63 0.05
CA ALA A 85 11.04 4.27 -0.28
C ALA A 85 12.29 3.82 0.51
N LYS A 86 13.29 4.71 0.66
CA LYS A 86 14.48 4.45 1.51
C LYS A 86 14.16 4.39 3.01
N MET A 87 13.04 4.95 3.43
CA MET A 87 12.54 4.88 4.81
C MET A 87 11.62 3.65 5.03
N GLY A 88 11.52 2.76 4.05
CA GLY A 88 10.80 1.51 4.17
C GLY A 88 9.35 1.56 3.73
N ILE A 89 8.94 2.52 2.87
CA ILE A 89 7.61 2.55 2.27
C ILE A 89 7.67 2.01 0.84
N GLY A 90 7.04 0.86 0.59
CA GLY A 90 6.76 0.33 -0.73
C GLY A 90 5.45 0.87 -1.28
N TYR A 91 5.34 1.02 -2.60
CA TYR A 91 4.12 1.44 -3.27
C TYR A 91 3.83 0.55 -4.48
N LEU A 92 2.66 -0.03 -4.49
CA LEU A 92 2.12 -0.85 -5.57
C LEU A 92 0.90 -0.15 -6.16
N PRO A 93 1.05 0.52 -7.32
CA PRO A 93 -0.04 1.24 -7.95
C PRO A 93 -1.10 0.31 -8.54
N GLN A 94 -2.27 0.87 -8.83
CA GLN A 94 -3.36 0.18 -9.54
C GLN A 94 -2.92 -0.26 -10.94
N GLU A 95 -2.26 0.63 -11.68
CA GLU A 95 -1.74 0.30 -13.00
C GLU A 95 -0.45 -0.52 -12.91
N ALA A 96 -0.25 -1.39 -13.90
CA ALA A 96 0.95 -2.22 -13.99
C ALA A 96 2.22 -1.36 -14.00
N SER A 97 3.04 -1.53 -12.96
CA SER A 97 4.28 -0.76 -12.75
C SER A 97 5.53 -1.43 -13.31
N ILE A 98 5.40 -2.64 -13.85
CA ILE A 98 6.53 -3.44 -14.36
C ILE A 98 7.28 -2.73 -15.50
N PHE A 99 8.60 -2.80 -15.51
CA PHE A 99 9.42 -2.30 -16.61
C PHE A 99 9.29 -3.23 -17.81
N ARG A 100 8.41 -2.86 -18.75
CA ARG A 100 7.98 -3.69 -19.89
C ARG A 100 9.14 -4.13 -20.80
N GLY A 101 10.19 -3.31 -20.93
CA GLY A 101 11.37 -3.61 -21.75
C GLY A 101 12.41 -4.51 -21.08
N LEU A 102 12.18 -4.94 -19.84
CA LEU A 102 13.12 -5.76 -19.08
C LEU A 102 12.58 -7.18 -18.89
N SER A 103 13.51 -8.13 -18.63
CA SER A 103 13.15 -9.45 -18.13
C SER A 103 12.70 -9.39 -16.67
N VAL A 104 12.09 -10.46 -16.13
CA VAL A 104 11.73 -10.61 -14.72
C VAL A 104 12.95 -10.37 -13.82
N GLU A 105 14.06 -11.05 -14.09
CA GLU A 105 15.33 -10.87 -13.38
C GLU A 105 15.76 -9.41 -13.32
N LYS A 106 15.80 -8.73 -14.47
CA LYS A 106 16.24 -7.34 -14.57
C LYS A 106 15.28 -6.37 -13.87
N ASN A 107 13.98 -6.67 -13.84
CA ASN A 107 12.99 -5.90 -13.08
C ASN A 107 13.32 -5.90 -11.58
N ILE A 108 13.64 -7.05 -11.00
CA ILE A 108 13.97 -7.20 -9.57
C ILE A 108 15.37 -6.65 -9.29
N LEU A 109 16.36 -6.99 -10.11
CA LEU A 109 17.74 -6.51 -9.97
C LEU A 109 17.83 -4.98 -9.99
N SER A 110 17.04 -4.28 -10.81
CA SER A 110 17.03 -2.82 -10.88
C SER A 110 16.76 -2.14 -9.52
N ILE A 111 16.05 -2.81 -8.62
CA ILE A 111 15.81 -2.32 -7.26
C ILE A 111 16.89 -2.83 -6.30
N LEU A 112 17.30 -4.09 -6.41
CA LEU A 112 18.36 -4.65 -5.57
C LEU A 112 19.69 -3.90 -5.72
N GLU A 113 20.03 -3.44 -6.93
CA GLU A 113 21.22 -2.64 -7.20
C GLU A 113 21.22 -1.27 -6.46
N LEU A 114 20.01 -0.74 -6.18
CA LEU A 114 19.85 0.53 -5.45
C LEU A 114 19.77 0.33 -3.93
N SER A 115 19.38 -0.88 -3.47
CA SER A 115 19.04 -1.14 -2.07
C SER A 115 20.06 -2.01 -1.34
N VAL A 116 20.86 -2.80 -2.07
CA VAL A 116 21.73 -3.84 -1.51
C VAL A 116 23.15 -3.67 -2.05
N GLU A 117 24.12 -3.59 -1.16
CA GLU A 117 25.54 -3.55 -1.55
C GLU A 117 26.07 -4.93 -1.89
N GLY A 118 26.80 -5.02 -2.99
CA GLY A 118 27.55 -6.19 -3.42
C GLY A 118 26.77 -7.17 -4.30
N ARG A 119 27.29 -7.44 -5.51
CA ARG A 119 26.66 -8.28 -6.53
C ARG A 119 26.26 -9.67 -6.04
N ARG A 120 27.11 -10.30 -5.21
CA ARG A 120 26.82 -11.63 -4.67
C ARG A 120 25.53 -11.63 -3.85
N LYS A 121 25.36 -10.64 -2.96
CA LYS A 121 24.18 -10.50 -2.11
C LYS A 121 22.94 -10.14 -2.94
N GLN A 122 23.09 -9.27 -3.94
CA GLN A 122 22.01 -8.94 -4.88
C GLN A 122 21.47 -10.18 -5.60
N HIS A 123 22.36 -11.03 -6.14
CA HIS A 123 21.93 -12.26 -6.80
C HIS A 123 21.36 -13.29 -5.85
N GLN A 124 21.89 -13.42 -4.64
CA GLN A 124 21.29 -14.27 -3.62
C GLN A 124 19.86 -13.84 -3.29
N MET A 125 19.65 -12.56 -3.01
CA MET A 125 18.30 -12.03 -2.74
C MET A 125 17.37 -12.15 -3.94
N LEU A 126 17.89 -11.98 -5.16
CA LEU A 126 17.12 -12.23 -6.38
C LEU A 126 16.63 -13.69 -6.42
N ASP A 127 17.51 -14.65 -6.17
CA ASP A 127 17.15 -16.07 -6.19
C ASP A 127 16.11 -16.41 -5.11
N GLU A 128 16.27 -15.84 -3.92
CA GLU A 128 15.30 -15.95 -2.81
C GLU A 128 13.92 -15.40 -3.21
N LEU A 129 13.84 -14.19 -3.77
CA LEU A 129 12.59 -13.57 -4.21
C LEU A 129 11.93 -14.34 -5.36
N LEU A 130 12.71 -14.82 -6.32
CA LEU A 130 12.18 -15.63 -7.43
C LEU A 130 11.56 -16.95 -6.94
N ALA A 131 12.20 -17.60 -5.98
CA ALA A 131 11.71 -18.83 -5.36
C ALA A 131 10.47 -18.56 -4.51
N GLU A 132 10.51 -17.55 -3.65
CA GLU A 132 9.44 -17.15 -2.74
C GLU A 132 8.12 -16.88 -3.47
N PHE A 133 8.17 -16.17 -4.60
CA PHE A 133 7.00 -15.86 -5.41
C PHE A 133 6.71 -16.88 -6.51
N SER A 134 7.40 -18.04 -6.50
CA SER A 134 7.22 -19.12 -7.48
C SER A 134 7.36 -18.68 -8.94
N ILE A 135 8.26 -17.74 -9.21
CA ILE A 135 8.53 -17.15 -10.53
C ILE A 135 9.93 -17.47 -11.07
N THR A 136 10.64 -18.43 -10.47
CA THR A 136 11.99 -18.82 -10.90
C THR A 136 12.03 -19.27 -12.37
N HIS A 137 11.01 -20.00 -12.82
CA HIS A 137 10.89 -20.47 -14.21
C HIS A 137 10.70 -19.32 -15.22
N LEU A 138 10.29 -18.12 -14.74
CA LEU A 138 10.08 -16.92 -15.55
C LEU A 138 11.29 -15.99 -15.57
N ARG A 139 12.39 -16.36 -14.91
CA ARG A 139 13.57 -15.50 -14.68
C ARG A 139 13.99 -14.69 -15.91
N GLN A 140 14.11 -15.33 -17.06
CA GLN A 140 14.53 -14.73 -18.32
C GLN A 140 13.36 -14.28 -19.20
N ALA A 141 12.13 -14.53 -18.79
CA ALA A 141 10.96 -14.13 -19.55
C ALA A 141 10.87 -12.61 -19.68
N SER A 142 10.39 -12.14 -20.84
CA SER A 142 10.06 -10.74 -21.03
C SER A 142 8.85 -10.36 -20.16
N ALA A 143 8.89 -9.21 -19.53
CA ALA A 143 7.77 -8.68 -18.76
C ALA A 143 6.46 -8.55 -19.58
N LEU A 144 6.57 -8.41 -20.90
CA LEU A 144 5.41 -8.35 -21.81
C LEU A 144 4.71 -9.69 -22.01
N ALA A 145 5.40 -10.80 -21.76
CA ALA A 145 4.86 -12.15 -21.96
C ALA A 145 4.12 -12.69 -20.73
N LEU A 146 4.14 -11.98 -19.61
CA LEU A 146 3.56 -12.42 -18.34
C LEU A 146 2.04 -12.30 -18.34
N SER A 147 1.38 -13.33 -17.78
CA SER A 147 -0.02 -13.24 -17.38
C SER A 147 -0.24 -12.16 -16.30
N GLY A 148 -1.49 -11.83 -16.01
CA GLY A 148 -1.84 -10.85 -14.97
C GLY A 148 -1.30 -11.23 -13.59
N GLY A 149 -1.52 -12.48 -13.16
CA GLY A 149 -1.05 -13.01 -11.88
C GLY A 149 0.48 -13.09 -11.78
N GLU A 150 1.15 -13.59 -12.83
CA GLU A 150 2.62 -13.63 -12.88
C GLU A 150 3.21 -12.22 -12.80
N ARG A 151 2.64 -11.27 -13.53
CA ARG A 151 3.06 -9.87 -13.49
C ARG A 151 2.92 -9.30 -12.08
N ARG A 152 1.81 -9.56 -11.41
CA ARG A 152 1.56 -9.08 -10.04
C ARG A 152 2.58 -9.65 -9.06
N ARG A 153 2.91 -10.93 -9.16
CA ARG A 153 3.96 -11.57 -8.35
C ARG A 153 5.33 -10.92 -8.58
N VAL A 154 5.68 -10.62 -9.83
CA VAL A 154 6.94 -9.90 -10.16
C VAL A 154 6.95 -8.47 -9.60
N GLU A 155 5.85 -7.73 -9.68
CA GLU A 155 5.74 -6.37 -9.12
C GLU A 155 5.92 -6.36 -7.60
N ILE A 156 5.33 -7.35 -6.90
CA ILE A 156 5.49 -7.49 -5.45
C ILE A 156 6.93 -7.91 -5.11
N ALA A 157 7.49 -8.91 -5.78
CA ALA A 157 8.88 -9.31 -5.60
C ALA A 157 9.85 -8.12 -5.80
N ARG A 158 9.59 -7.30 -6.83
CA ARG A 158 10.35 -6.07 -7.08
C ARG A 158 10.15 -5.03 -5.96
N CYS A 159 8.95 -4.88 -5.44
CA CYS A 159 8.68 -4.00 -4.30
C CYS A 159 9.46 -4.46 -3.07
N LEU A 160 9.44 -5.77 -2.78
CA LEU A 160 10.17 -6.36 -1.64
C LEU A 160 11.69 -6.32 -1.78
N ALA A 161 12.21 -6.17 -2.99
CA ALA A 161 13.65 -5.96 -3.23
C ALA A 161 14.19 -4.69 -2.53
N SER A 162 13.32 -3.71 -2.23
CA SER A 162 13.68 -2.53 -1.43
C SER A 162 13.58 -2.75 0.08
N GLN A 163 13.19 -3.94 0.54
CA GLN A 163 13.02 -4.32 1.94
C GLN A 163 12.08 -3.36 2.72
N PRO A 164 10.85 -3.14 2.24
CA PRO A 164 9.93 -2.21 2.89
C PRO A 164 9.41 -2.75 4.22
N ASN A 165 9.14 -1.83 5.15
CA ASN A 165 8.44 -2.12 6.41
C ASN A 165 6.92 -1.97 6.25
N TYR A 166 6.51 -1.13 5.29
CA TYR A 166 5.11 -0.83 4.98
C TYR A 166 4.91 -0.84 3.47
N VAL A 167 3.81 -1.43 3.00
CA VAL A 167 3.43 -1.46 1.58
C VAL A 167 2.08 -0.80 1.40
N LEU A 168 2.03 0.17 0.52
CA LEU A 168 0.80 0.83 0.08
C LEU A 168 0.29 0.13 -1.17
N PHE A 169 -0.91 -0.43 -1.10
CA PHE A 169 -1.52 -1.23 -2.15
C PHE A 169 -2.75 -0.50 -2.72
N ASP A 170 -2.59 0.10 -3.89
CA ASP A 170 -3.61 0.94 -4.52
C ASP A 170 -4.51 0.10 -5.41
N GLU A 171 -5.77 -0.05 -5.02
CA GLU A 171 -6.84 -0.77 -5.73
C GLU A 171 -6.42 -2.17 -6.25
N PRO A 172 -5.93 -3.07 -5.37
CA PRO A 172 -5.43 -4.38 -5.81
C PRO A 172 -6.49 -5.28 -6.47
N PHE A 173 -7.77 -5.09 -6.17
CA PHE A 173 -8.88 -5.90 -6.69
C PHE A 173 -9.57 -5.27 -7.91
N ALA A 174 -9.13 -4.08 -8.37
CA ALA A 174 -9.76 -3.41 -9.50
C ALA A 174 -9.55 -4.19 -10.81
N GLY A 175 -10.66 -4.56 -11.46
CA GLY A 175 -10.63 -5.26 -12.76
C GLY A 175 -10.05 -6.67 -12.72
N VAL A 176 -10.01 -7.30 -11.55
CA VAL A 176 -9.44 -8.63 -11.33
C VAL A 176 -10.55 -9.69 -11.39
N ASP A 177 -10.27 -10.82 -12.03
CA ASP A 177 -11.19 -11.97 -12.03
C ASP A 177 -11.21 -12.69 -10.66
N PRO A 178 -12.27 -13.49 -10.37
CA PRO A 178 -12.41 -14.14 -9.07
C PRO A 178 -11.28 -15.11 -8.70
N ILE A 179 -10.57 -15.68 -9.67
CA ILE A 179 -9.45 -16.58 -9.40
C ILE A 179 -8.25 -15.77 -8.91
N ALA A 180 -7.95 -14.67 -9.59
CA ALA A 180 -6.87 -13.79 -9.23
C ALA A 180 -7.11 -13.01 -7.92
N VAL A 181 -8.37 -12.86 -7.46
CA VAL A 181 -8.70 -12.32 -6.12
C VAL A 181 -8.04 -13.17 -5.03
N ASN A 182 -8.14 -14.51 -5.12
CA ASN A 182 -7.51 -15.40 -4.13
C ASN A 182 -5.98 -15.28 -4.15
N GLU A 183 -5.37 -15.14 -5.33
CA GLU A 183 -3.91 -14.91 -5.41
C GLU A 183 -3.50 -13.61 -4.69
N ILE A 184 -4.29 -12.55 -4.81
CA ILE A 184 -4.03 -11.28 -4.11
C ILE A 184 -4.19 -11.45 -2.60
N ARG A 185 -5.20 -12.19 -2.14
CA ARG A 185 -5.39 -12.51 -0.72
C ARG A 185 -4.19 -13.24 -0.12
N GLU A 186 -3.72 -14.28 -0.82
CA GLU A 186 -2.52 -15.02 -0.42
C GLU A 186 -1.27 -14.12 -0.38
N LEU A 187 -1.10 -13.23 -1.36
CA LEU A 187 0.01 -12.29 -1.40
C LEU A 187 -0.05 -11.28 -0.25
N VAL A 188 -1.22 -10.75 0.10
CA VAL A 188 -1.39 -9.83 1.24
C VAL A 188 -1.12 -10.57 2.57
N SER A 189 -1.64 -11.80 2.74
CA SER A 189 -1.35 -12.64 3.90
C SER A 189 0.15 -12.90 4.03
N HIS A 190 0.81 -13.23 2.93
CA HIS A 190 2.25 -13.44 2.92
C HIS A 190 3.05 -12.20 3.35
N LEU A 191 2.66 -10.99 2.91
CA LEU A 191 3.27 -9.75 3.36
C LEU A 191 3.10 -9.54 4.87
N LYS A 192 1.89 -9.80 5.39
CA LYS A 192 1.58 -9.73 6.82
C LYS A 192 2.45 -10.70 7.63
N ASP A 193 2.58 -11.95 7.19
CA ASP A 193 3.38 -12.99 7.85
C ASP A 193 4.87 -12.64 7.89
N ARG A 194 5.35 -11.86 6.92
CA ARG A 194 6.69 -11.27 6.93
C ARG A 194 6.85 -10.09 7.91
N GLY A 195 5.80 -9.71 8.62
CA GLY A 195 5.80 -8.56 9.52
C GLY A 195 5.74 -7.21 8.79
N ILE A 196 5.30 -7.18 7.53
CA ILE A 196 5.13 -5.95 6.75
C ILE A 196 3.72 -5.41 7.02
N GLY A 197 3.62 -4.11 7.34
CA GLY A 197 2.33 -3.42 7.42
C GLY A 197 1.79 -3.14 6.02
N VAL A 198 0.52 -3.43 5.76
CA VAL A 198 -0.12 -3.24 4.44
C VAL A 198 -1.27 -2.28 4.55
N LEU A 199 -1.23 -1.15 3.81
CA LEU A 199 -2.36 -0.24 3.65
C LEU A 199 -2.99 -0.46 2.29
N ILE A 200 -4.28 -0.77 2.28
CA ILE A 200 -5.05 -1.04 1.05
C ILE A 200 -6.10 0.04 0.86
N THR A 201 -6.27 0.53 -0.36
CA THR A 201 -7.48 1.23 -0.79
C THR A 201 -8.09 0.47 -1.96
N ASP A 202 -9.42 0.30 -1.95
CA ASP A 202 -10.12 -0.39 -3.04
C ASP A 202 -11.58 0.04 -3.11
N HIS A 203 -12.20 -0.19 -4.27
CA HIS A 203 -13.64 -0.04 -4.48
C HIS A 203 -14.40 -1.34 -4.17
N ASN A 204 -13.71 -2.47 -4.15
CA ASN A 204 -14.26 -3.79 -3.88
C ASN A 204 -14.29 -4.06 -2.37
N VAL A 205 -15.28 -3.46 -1.72
CA VAL A 205 -15.39 -3.41 -0.25
C VAL A 205 -15.42 -4.80 0.38
N ARG A 206 -16.19 -5.72 -0.21
CA ARG A 206 -16.33 -7.07 0.32
C ARG A 206 -15.00 -7.80 0.37
N GLU A 207 -14.32 -7.87 -0.78
CA GLU A 207 -13.03 -8.55 -0.90
C GLU A 207 -11.97 -7.93 0.03
N THR A 208 -12.02 -6.60 0.18
CA THR A 208 -11.08 -5.88 1.05
C THR A 208 -11.36 -6.18 2.53
N LEU A 209 -12.62 -6.11 2.98
CA LEU A 209 -12.96 -6.36 4.38
C LEU A 209 -12.68 -7.80 4.84
N GLU A 210 -12.66 -8.77 3.90
CA GLU A 210 -12.32 -10.17 4.21
C GLU A 210 -10.83 -10.40 4.53
N ILE A 211 -9.94 -9.47 4.18
CA ILE A 211 -8.48 -9.65 4.34
C ILE A 211 -7.80 -8.67 5.29
N VAL A 212 -8.53 -7.68 5.79
CA VAL A 212 -7.95 -6.65 6.66
C VAL A 212 -8.23 -6.91 8.12
N ASP A 213 -7.31 -6.49 8.99
CA ASP A 213 -7.49 -6.53 10.43
C ASP A 213 -8.35 -5.37 10.92
N ARG A 214 -8.25 -4.21 10.21
CA ARG A 214 -8.94 -2.97 10.58
C ARG A 214 -9.20 -2.12 9.33
N ALA A 215 -10.27 -1.34 9.35
CA ALA A 215 -10.58 -0.41 8.28
C ALA A 215 -10.88 0.99 8.82
N TYR A 216 -10.49 1.99 8.04
CA TYR A 216 -10.87 3.39 8.18
C TYR A 216 -11.87 3.74 7.08
N ILE A 217 -13.02 4.27 7.46
CA ILE A 217 -14.04 4.74 6.52
C ILE A 217 -13.92 6.25 6.39
N LEU A 218 -13.49 6.68 5.20
CA LEU A 218 -13.35 8.10 4.87
C LEU A 218 -14.66 8.62 4.27
N HIS A 219 -15.11 9.77 4.76
CA HIS A 219 -16.27 10.49 4.25
C HIS A 219 -16.02 11.99 4.32
N ASP A 220 -16.29 12.72 3.24
CA ASP A 220 -16.10 14.19 3.15
C ASP A 220 -14.75 14.71 3.69
N GLY A 221 -13.67 13.96 3.43
CA GLY A 221 -12.30 14.33 3.81
C GLY A 221 -11.98 14.15 5.29
N THR A 222 -12.78 13.41 6.04
CA THR A 222 -12.56 13.06 7.46
C THR A 222 -12.75 11.56 7.67
N VAL A 223 -12.20 11.01 8.75
CA VAL A 223 -12.47 9.64 9.17
C VAL A 223 -13.83 9.61 9.86
N LEU A 224 -14.80 8.95 9.23
CA LEU A 224 -16.14 8.74 9.79
C LEU A 224 -16.12 7.69 10.91
N MET A 225 -15.37 6.58 10.67
CA MET A 225 -15.26 5.47 11.59
C MET A 225 -13.94 4.71 11.35
N SER A 226 -13.41 4.08 12.38
CA SER A 226 -12.37 3.06 12.28
C SER A 226 -12.68 1.91 13.22
N GLY A 227 -12.43 0.67 12.78
CA GLY A 227 -12.71 -0.53 13.57
C GLY A 227 -12.41 -1.81 12.80
N THR A 228 -12.76 -2.95 13.39
CA THR A 228 -12.69 -4.25 12.72
C THR A 228 -13.71 -4.31 11.56
N PRO A 229 -13.55 -5.25 10.62
CA PRO A 229 -14.54 -5.45 9.56
C PRO A 229 -15.97 -5.62 10.07
N GLU A 230 -16.15 -6.36 11.16
CA GLU A 230 -17.46 -6.61 11.78
C GLU A 230 -18.07 -5.31 12.33
N GLU A 231 -17.27 -4.50 13.04
CA GLU A 231 -17.71 -3.21 13.58
C GLU A 231 -18.11 -2.25 12.46
N VAL A 232 -17.31 -2.19 11.39
CA VAL A 232 -17.58 -1.34 10.20
C VAL A 232 -18.89 -1.73 9.52
N VAL A 233 -19.16 -3.03 9.35
CA VAL A 233 -20.40 -3.51 8.70
C VAL A 233 -21.63 -3.28 9.57
N GLN A 234 -21.48 -3.25 10.89
CA GLN A 234 -22.59 -3.03 11.82
C GLN A 234 -22.90 -1.54 12.05
N ASP A 235 -21.97 -0.63 11.73
CA ASP A 235 -22.18 0.80 11.97
C ASP A 235 -23.26 1.39 11.07
N GLN A 236 -24.26 2.01 11.69
CA GLN A 236 -25.43 2.56 10.99
C GLN A 236 -25.07 3.75 10.07
N ASN A 237 -24.11 4.57 10.45
CA ASN A 237 -23.68 5.70 9.64
C ASN A 237 -22.93 5.23 8.39
N VAL A 238 -22.04 4.24 8.55
CA VAL A 238 -21.30 3.62 7.44
C VAL A 238 -22.28 2.96 6.47
N ARG A 239 -23.28 2.21 6.97
CA ARG A 239 -24.32 1.61 6.11
C ARG A 239 -25.08 2.67 5.34
N ARG A 240 -25.51 3.74 5.99
CA ARG A 240 -26.31 4.81 5.38
C ARG A 240 -25.55 5.56 4.27
N VAL A 241 -24.25 5.84 4.45
CA VAL A 241 -23.51 6.72 3.53
C VAL A 241 -22.62 5.97 2.54
N TYR A 242 -22.34 4.68 2.76
CA TYR A 242 -21.38 3.95 1.96
C TYR A 242 -21.78 2.52 1.58
N LEU A 243 -22.11 1.65 2.55
CA LEU A 243 -22.31 0.21 2.27
C LEU A 243 -23.71 -0.09 1.71
N GLY A 244 -24.71 0.67 2.14
CA GLY A 244 -26.14 0.36 1.91
C GLY A 244 -26.69 -0.61 2.96
N GLU A 245 -28.03 -0.56 3.16
CA GLU A 245 -28.72 -1.32 4.20
C GLU A 245 -28.63 -2.85 4.04
N GLN A 246 -28.50 -3.34 2.80
CA GLN A 246 -28.49 -4.77 2.49
C GLN A 246 -27.08 -5.38 2.41
N PHE A 247 -26.03 -4.61 2.68
CA PHE A 247 -24.65 -5.12 2.60
C PHE A 247 -24.40 -6.22 3.64
N ARG A 248 -23.78 -7.31 3.20
CA ARG A 248 -23.32 -8.46 4.01
C ARG A 248 -21.95 -8.90 3.50
N ILE A 249 -21.06 -9.25 4.41
CA ILE A 249 -19.80 -9.97 4.14
C ILE A 249 -20.09 -11.45 4.03
#